data_717c8ecd16ebb87a55c8e7debd8580d0
#
_entry.id   717c8ecd16ebb87a55c8e7debd8580d0
#
_cell.length_a   1.000
_cell.length_b   1.000
_cell.length_c   1.000
_cell.angle_alpha   90.00
_cell.angle_beta   90.00
_cell.angle_gamma   90.00
#
_symmetry.space_group_name_H-M   'P 1'
#
loop_
_entity.id
_entity.type
_entity.pdbx_description
1 polymer ?
#
loop_
_entity_poly.entity_id
_entity_poly.type
_entity_poly.pdbx_seq_one_letter_code
_entity_poly.pdbx_strand_id
1 'polypeptide(L)'
;MSESHRPSVEDYLLLPGGKTRSDSVYAGLLRARGDYVLVHDGCRPLASPELIRRVIEAALAHGAAVPALPLTDTIKEVSQGRILGTVDRTRLQAVQTPQVFQRELLLTAYEQAGQYRGL
;
A
#
# COMPACT_ATOMS: atom_id res chain seq x y z
N MET A 1 -4.30 -3.11 26.10
CA MET A 1 -3.82 -4.06 25.07
C MET A 1 -2.99 -5.14 25.75
N SER A 2 -3.22 -6.36 25.40
CA SER A 2 -2.43 -7.44 25.97
C SER A 2 -1.08 -7.53 25.28
N GLU A 3 0.00 -7.29 26.03
CA GLU A 3 1.35 -7.42 25.52
C GLU A 3 1.75 -8.89 25.31
N SER A 4 1.04 -9.79 25.95
CA SER A 4 1.33 -11.22 25.86
C SER A 4 0.70 -11.88 24.64
N HIS A 5 -0.19 -11.19 23.94
CA HIS A 5 -0.82 -11.78 22.77
C HIS A 5 0.20 -11.93 21.63
N ARG A 6 0.31 -13.14 21.14
CA ARG A 6 1.11 -13.45 19.95
C ARG A 6 0.21 -14.12 18.93
N PRO A 7 0.25 -13.68 17.65
CA PRO A 7 -0.54 -14.33 16.63
C PRO A 7 -0.16 -15.80 16.54
N SER A 8 -1.16 -16.66 16.46
CA SER A 8 -0.98 -18.08 16.16
C SER A 8 -1.20 -18.34 14.68
N VAL A 9 -0.94 -19.58 14.23
CA VAL A 9 -1.23 -19.96 12.85
C VAL A 9 -2.70 -19.72 12.51
N GLU A 10 -3.59 -19.85 13.50
CA GLU A 10 -5.02 -19.65 13.33
C GLU A 10 -5.43 -18.20 13.11
N ASP A 11 -4.56 -17.26 13.50
CA ASP A 11 -4.80 -15.84 13.29
C ASP A 11 -4.47 -15.39 11.87
N TYR A 12 -3.91 -16.27 11.05
CA TYR A 12 -3.50 -15.98 9.69
C TYR A 12 -4.36 -16.73 8.68
N LEU A 13 -4.69 -16.06 7.60
CA LEU A 13 -5.39 -16.67 6.48
C LEU A 13 -4.46 -16.63 5.27
N LEU A 14 -4.12 -17.80 4.74
CA LEU A 14 -3.32 -17.90 3.53
C LEU A 14 -4.24 -17.98 2.32
N LEU A 15 -4.02 -17.09 1.37
CA LEU A 15 -4.79 -17.02 0.14
C LEU A 15 -3.83 -17.16 -1.05
N PRO A 16 -4.28 -17.81 -2.14
CA PRO A 16 -3.50 -17.80 -3.37
C PRO A 16 -3.29 -16.38 -3.86
N GLY A 17 -2.07 -16.07 -4.29
CA GLY A 17 -1.80 -14.78 -4.94
C GLY A 17 -2.47 -14.69 -6.28
N GLY A 18 -2.78 -13.48 -6.71
CA GLY A 18 -3.29 -13.19 -8.04
C GLY A 18 -2.15 -13.01 -9.05
N LYS A 19 -2.51 -12.71 -10.29
CA LYS A 19 -1.55 -12.51 -11.36
C LYS A 19 -0.72 -11.25 -11.18
N THR A 20 -1.29 -10.23 -10.54
CA THR A 20 -0.64 -8.95 -10.28
C THR A 20 -0.67 -8.64 -8.79
N ARG A 21 0.11 -7.64 -8.37
CA ARG A 21 0.07 -7.15 -7.01
C ARG A 21 -1.33 -6.66 -6.63
N SER A 22 -1.98 -5.94 -7.53
CA SER A 22 -3.34 -5.45 -7.32
C SER A 22 -4.33 -6.58 -7.12
N ASP A 23 -4.23 -7.65 -7.90
CA ASP A 23 -5.09 -8.82 -7.77
C ASP A 23 -4.90 -9.50 -6.41
N SER A 24 -3.65 -9.61 -5.96
CA SER A 24 -3.34 -10.21 -4.66
C SER A 24 -3.90 -9.38 -3.51
N VAL A 25 -3.75 -8.06 -3.57
CA VAL A 25 -4.29 -7.13 -2.56
C VAL A 25 -5.82 -7.23 -2.53
N TYR A 26 -6.46 -7.25 -3.69
CA TYR A 26 -7.92 -7.34 -3.77
C TYR A 26 -8.43 -8.66 -3.17
N ALA A 27 -7.75 -9.77 -3.44
CA ALA A 27 -8.13 -11.05 -2.85
C ALA A 27 -8.07 -11.01 -1.32
N GLY A 28 -7.02 -10.42 -0.75
CA GLY A 28 -6.93 -10.22 0.69
C GLY A 28 -7.99 -9.27 1.24
N LEU A 29 -8.27 -8.19 0.51
CA LEU A 29 -9.26 -7.19 0.89
C LEU A 29 -10.67 -7.78 1.01
N LEU A 30 -11.05 -8.68 0.10
CA LEU A 30 -12.35 -9.35 0.14
C LEU A 30 -12.53 -10.21 1.40
N ARG A 31 -11.44 -10.65 2.01
CA ARG A 31 -11.45 -11.48 3.21
C ARG A 31 -11.21 -10.69 4.49
N ALA A 32 -10.77 -9.44 4.37
CA ALA A 32 -10.54 -8.58 5.53
C ALA A 32 -11.86 -8.16 6.17
N ARG A 33 -11.86 -7.97 7.49
CA ARG A 33 -13.09 -7.68 8.25
C ARG A 33 -13.09 -6.32 8.94
N GLY A 34 -11.94 -5.72 9.16
CA GLY A 34 -11.84 -4.45 9.86
C GLY A 34 -12.41 -3.28 9.06
N ASP A 35 -12.67 -2.18 9.73
CA ASP A 35 -13.08 -0.94 9.08
C ASP A 35 -11.92 -0.29 8.31
N TYR A 36 -10.69 -0.59 8.72
CA TYR A 36 -9.46 -0.14 8.09
C TYR A 36 -8.60 -1.34 7.74
N VAL A 37 -7.85 -1.23 6.67
CA VAL A 37 -6.91 -2.27 6.23
C VAL A 37 -5.52 -1.69 6.07
N LEU A 38 -4.53 -2.47 6.45
CA LEU A 38 -3.12 -2.12 6.29
C LEU A 38 -2.52 -3.06 5.24
N VAL A 39 -1.92 -2.47 4.23
CA VAL A 39 -1.23 -3.21 3.16
C VAL A 39 0.26 -2.98 3.30
N HIS A 40 1.03 -4.07 3.39
CA HIS A 40 2.48 -4.00 3.53
C HIS A 40 3.16 -4.97 2.59
N ASP A 41 4.24 -4.54 1.95
CA ASP A 41 5.03 -5.40 1.07
C ASP A 41 5.80 -6.43 1.90
N GLY A 42 5.58 -7.71 1.62
CA GLY A 42 6.19 -8.80 2.37
C GLY A 42 7.70 -8.90 2.24
N CYS A 43 8.25 -8.37 1.14
CA CYS A 43 9.70 -8.39 0.90
C CYS A 43 10.42 -7.16 1.44
N ARG A 44 9.70 -6.24 2.10
CA ARG A 44 10.31 -5.06 2.70
C ARG A 44 10.61 -5.30 4.18
N PRO A 45 11.60 -4.56 4.75
CA PRO A 45 11.84 -4.62 6.18
C PRO A 45 10.59 -4.25 6.97
N LEU A 46 10.50 -4.76 8.19
CA LEU A 46 9.42 -4.40 9.09
C LEU A 46 9.43 -2.89 9.34
N ALA A 47 8.26 -2.27 9.21
CA ALA A 47 8.12 -0.87 9.54
C ALA A 47 8.23 -0.66 11.05
N SER A 48 8.76 0.49 11.48
CA SER A 48 8.83 0.81 12.90
C SER A 48 7.42 1.00 13.47
N PRO A 49 7.20 0.68 14.75
CA PRO A 49 5.91 0.96 15.39
C PRO A 49 5.50 2.43 15.30
N GLU A 50 6.44 3.34 15.36
CA GLU A 50 6.17 4.78 15.23
C GLU A 50 5.63 5.14 13.84
N LEU A 51 6.23 4.59 12.78
CA LEU A 51 5.75 4.82 11.42
C LEU A 51 4.33 4.26 11.25
N ILE A 52 4.10 3.04 11.70
CA ILE A 52 2.78 2.40 11.63
C ILE A 52 1.74 3.27 12.34
N ARG A 53 2.04 3.74 13.55
CA ARG A 53 1.14 4.59 14.32
C ARG A 53 0.79 5.88 13.56
N ARG A 54 1.78 6.53 12.97
CA ARG A 54 1.58 7.78 12.23
C ARG A 54 0.72 7.58 10.99
N VAL A 55 0.93 6.48 10.26
CA VAL A 55 0.13 6.17 9.07
C VAL A 55 -1.31 5.85 9.47
N ILE A 56 -1.51 5.08 10.54
CA ILE A 56 -2.85 4.77 11.04
C ILE A 56 -3.58 6.04 11.46
N GLU A 57 -2.93 6.91 12.24
CA GLU A 57 -3.55 8.16 12.69
C GLU A 57 -3.96 9.05 11.51
N ALA A 58 -3.10 9.14 10.49
CA ALA A 58 -3.41 9.91 9.29
C ALA A 58 -4.59 9.30 8.51
N ALA A 59 -4.66 7.97 8.42
CA ALA A 59 -5.78 7.30 7.76
C ALA A 59 -7.09 7.49 8.51
N LEU A 60 -7.06 7.45 9.83
CA LEU A 60 -8.25 7.72 10.65
C LEU A 60 -8.77 9.13 10.43
N ALA A 61 -7.89 10.10 10.22
CA ALA A 61 -8.27 11.48 9.97
C ALA A 61 -8.77 11.73 8.55
N HIS A 62 -8.22 11.02 7.55
CA HIS A 62 -8.42 11.35 6.14
C HIS A 62 -9.00 10.20 5.29
N GLY A 63 -9.16 9.01 5.84
CA GLY A 63 -9.69 7.84 5.14
C GLY A 63 -8.64 6.98 4.46
N ALA A 64 -7.48 7.52 4.16
CA ALA A 64 -6.35 6.80 3.57
C ALA A 64 -5.05 7.53 3.88
N ALA A 65 -3.97 6.78 4.01
CA ALA A 65 -2.65 7.35 4.22
C ALA A 65 -1.56 6.42 3.73
N VAL A 66 -0.52 7.00 3.15
CA VAL A 66 0.67 6.28 2.70
C VAL A 66 1.90 7.07 3.15
N PRO A 67 2.97 6.38 3.58
CA PRO A 67 4.23 7.07 3.82
C PRO A 67 4.89 7.39 2.47
N ALA A 68 5.52 8.53 2.40
CA ALA A 68 6.18 8.97 1.18
C ALA A 68 7.49 9.67 1.52
N LEU A 69 8.45 9.54 0.63
CA LEU A 69 9.76 10.16 0.76
C LEU A 69 10.06 11.03 -0.45
N PRO A 70 10.78 12.15 -0.27
CA PRO A 70 11.25 12.92 -1.42
C PRO A 70 12.12 12.03 -2.32
N LEU A 71 12.03 12.24 -3.63
CA LEU A 71 12.94 11.58 -4.56
C LEU A 71 14.32 12.21 -4.46
N THR A 72 15.33 11.37 -4.30
CA THR A 72 16.73 11.81 -4.24
C THR A 72 17.47 11.51 -5.54
N ASP A 73 16.98 10.55 -6.32
CA ASP A 73 17.58 10.19 -7.59
C ASP A 73 17.12 11.12 -8.71
N THR A 74 17.96 11.29 -9.70
CA THR A 74 17.57 11.97 -10.93
C THR A 74 16.65 11.07 -11.73
N ILE A 75 15.47 11.57 -12.07
CA ILE A 75 14.46 10.83 -12.82
C ILE A 75 14.48 11.32 -14.27
N LYS A 76 14.58 10.38 -15.20
CA LYS A 76 14.58 10.67 -16.64
C LYS A 76 13.33 10.09 -17.28
N GLU A 77 12.74 10.85 -18.17
CA GLU A 77 11.71 10.32 -19.06
C GLU A 77 12.38 9.62 -20.23
N VAL A 78 11.95 8.39 -20.52
CA VAL A 78 12.60 7.55 -21.52
C VAL A 78 11.53 6.97 -22.46
N SER A 79 11.84 6.93 -23.77
CA SER A 79 11.02 6.27 -24.76
C SER A 79 11.93 5.56 -25.75
N GLN A 80 11.65 4.29 -26.02
CA GLN A 80 12.39 3.46 -26.97
C GLN A 80 13.90 3.47 -26.73
N GLY A 81 14.30 3.42 -25.48
CA GLY A 81 15.70 3.42 -25.07
C GLY A 81 16.39 4.79 -25.11
N ARG A 82 15.66 5.84 -25.42
CA ARG A 82 16.21 7.19 -25.48
C ARG A 82 15.71 8.03 -24.31
N ILE A 83 16.59 8.85 -23.76
CA ILE A 83 16.25 9.81 -22.71
C ILE A 83 15.60 11.02 -23.39
N LEU A 84 14.37 11.34 -23.00
CA LEU A 84 13.62 12.47 -23.52
C LEU A 84 13.86 13.74 -22.71
N GLY A 85 14.12 13.61 -21.42
CA GLY A 85 14.33 14.76 -20.56
C GLY A 85 14.43 14.37 -19.09
N THR A 86 14.67 15.36 -18.25
CA THR A 86 14.72 15.19 -16.80
C THR A 86 13.37 15.58 -16.22
N VAL A 87 12.83 14.72 -15.35
CA VAL A 87 11.57 14.98 -14.66
C VAL A 87 11.84 15.90 -13.46
N ASP A 88 10.99 16.91 -13.28
CA ASP A 88 11.05 17.77 -12.10
C ASP A 88 10.61 17.00 -10.87
N ARG A 89 11.53 16.78 -9.92
CA ARG A 89 11.30 16.00 -8.72
C ARG A 89 10.57 16.75 -7.62
N THR A 90 10.43 18.07 -7.72
CA THR A 90 9.86 18.88 -6.65
C THR A 90 8.40 18.52 -6.36
N ARG A 91 7.70 17.94 -7.33
CA ARG A 91 6.30 17.54 -7.22
C ARG A 91 6.10 16.03 -7.13
N LEU A 92 7.18 15.28 -6.96
CA LEU A 92 7.15 13.82 -6.92
C LEU A 92 7.70 13.31 -5.60
N GLN A 93 7.11 12.22 -5.12
CA GLN A 93 7.60 11.51 -3.94
C GLN A 93 7.54 10.00 -4.19
N ALA A 94 8.45 9.27 -3.55
CA ALA A 94 8.43 7.83 -3.59
C ALA A 94 7.46 7.31 -2.52
N VAL A 95 6.42 6.60 -2.95
CA VAL A 95 5.43 6.03 -2.05
C VAL A 95 5.96 4.72 -1.47
N GLN A 96 5.80 4.55 -0.17
CA GLN A 96 6.28 3.39 0.58
C GLN A 96 5.10 2.61 1.18
N THR A 97 5.41 1.52 1.87
CA THR A 97 4.45 0.79 2.70
C THR A 97 4.93 0.81 4.16
N PRO A 98 4.05 0.63 5.15
CA PRO A 98 2.66 0.22 5.06
C PRO A 98 1.73 1.33 4.58
N GLN A 99 0.68 0.93 3.89
CA GLN A 99 -0.39 1.84 3.45
C GLN A 99 -1.67 1.47 4.22
N VAL A 100 -2.39 2.46 4.70
CA VAL A 100 -3.61 2.24 5.48
C VAL A 100 -4.78 2.92 4.79
N PHE A 101 -5.88 2.18 4.64
CA PHE A 101 -7.08 2.65 3.97
C PHE A 101 -8.31 2.30 4.78
N GLN A 102 -9.31 3.17 4.75
CA GLN A 102 -10.65 2.76 5.11
C GLN A 102 -11.09 1.65 4.15
N ARG A 103 -11.57 0.52 4.68
CA ARG A 103 -11.85 -0.67 3.88
C ARG A 103 -12.83 -0.39 2.75
N GLU A 104 -13.95 0.28 3.07
CA GLU A 104 -14.98 0.59 2.07
C GLU A 104 -14.47 1.50 0.96
N LEU A 105 -13.62 2.46 1.31
CA LEU A 105 -13.02 3.35 0.32
C LEU A 105 -12.15 2.57 -0.67
N LEU A 106 -11.33 1.66 -0.17
CA LEU A 106 -10.47 0.85 -1.02
C LEU A 106 -11.27 -0.12 -1.88
N LEU A 107 -12.30 -0.76 -1.33
CA LEU A 107 -13.20 -1.63 -2.10
C LEU A 107 -13.87 -0.87 -3.25
N THR A 108 -14.40 0.32 -2.97
CA THR A 108 -15.03 1.14 -4.00
C THR A 108 -14.04 1.50 -5.10
N ALA A 109 -12.81 1.84 -4.74
CA ALA A 109 -11.77 2.15 -5.72
C ALA A 109 -11.47 0.95 -6.62
N TYR A 110 -11.38 -0.25 -6.06
CA TYR A 110 -11.17 -1.46 -6.85
C TYR A 110 -12.34 -1.77 -7.77
N GLU A 111 -13.55 -1.61 -7.29
CA GLU A 111 -14.76 -1.83 -8.11
C GLU A 111 -14.81 -0.88 -9.30
N GLN A 112 -14.51 0.40 -9.08
CA GLN A 112 -14.46 1.39 -10.15
C GLN A 112 -13.31 1.16 -11.11
N ALA A 113 -12.20 0.65 -10.62
CA ALA A 113 -11.01 0.37 -11.43
C ALA A 113 -11.04 -1.02 -12.07
N GLY A 114 -12.14 -1.75 -11.97
CA GLY A 114 -12.24 -3.11 -12.51
C GLY A 114 -11.90 -3.23 -13.98
N GLN A 115 -12.06 -2.14 -14.76
CA GLN A 115 -11.71 -2.08 -16.17
C GLN A 115 -10.23 -1.89 -16.41
N TYR A 116 -9.45 -1.55 -15.37
CA TYR A 116 -8.04 -1.19 -15.44
C TYR A 116 -7.19 -2.14 -14.61
N ARG A 117 -7.48 -3.41 -14.67
CA ARG A 117 -6.75 -4.41 -13.90
C ARG A 117 -5.26 -4.37 -14.22
N GLY A 118 -4.45 -4.52 -13.19
CA GLY A 118 -3.00 -4.49 -13.31
C GLY A 118 -2.36 -3.13 -13.16
N LEU A 119 -3.14 -2.11 -12.90
CA LEU A 119 -2.60 -0.77 -12.63
C LEU A 119 -1.89 -0.67 -11.29
#